data_b48a99abdac9b9df58cc6c3eff7761e2
#
_entry.id   b48a99abdac9b9df58cc6c3eff7761e2
#
_cell.length_a   1.000
_cell.length_b   1.000
_cell.length_c   1.000
_cell.angle_alpha   90.00
_cell.angle_beta   90.00
_cell.angle_gamma   90.00
#
_symmetry.space_group_name_H-M   'P 1'
#
loop_
_entity.id
_entity.type
_entity.pdbx_description
1 polymer ?
#
loop_
_entity_poly.entity_id
_entity_poly.type
_entity_poly.pdbx_seq_one_letter_code
_entity_poly.pdbx_strand_id
1 'polypeptide(L)'
;VEVDPSNACNHACNFCLSSYIHFAKFKGTETFSRALMSRDVLMGLCEDFVNMGVRAVNWTGGGEPTLNRHLKEAIEYCGKHGIKMGMFTNGTLFDKWDMFETLVEHMTWVRISIDSGTKESYNDIRKARGRQDWDKMVSNLSRLIDTNKQHGNKIDIGVGYVISPDTYKEIVNFANFFKDYDVAYCQYKPEIVIREVGGEQRDLEFWTQKVNPLLEEAEEI
;
A
#
# COMPACT_ATOMS: atom_id res chain seq x y z
N VAL A 1 -7.51 -8.10 13.00
CA VAL A 1 -8.09 -6.75 13.03
C VAL A 1 -7.46 -5.92 11.93
N GLU A 2 -8.25 -5.07 11.26
CA GLU A 2 -7.75 -4.02 10.36
C GLU A 2 -7.87 -2.67 11.05
N VAL A 3 -6.84 -1.83 10.91
CA VAL A 3 -6.77 -0.51 11.52
C VAL A 3 -6.37 0.52 10.49
N ASP A 4 -7.16 1.59 10.41
CA ASP A 4 -6.94 2.74 9.55
C ASP A 4 -6.41 3.93 10.39
N PRO A 5 -5.10 4.05 10.64
CA PRO A 5 -4.56 5.12 11.49
C PRO A 5 -4.67 6.50 10.82
N SER A 6 -4.97 6.53 9.52
CA SER A 6 -5.11 7.74 8.72
C SER A 6 -6.15 7.55 7.62
N ASN A 7 -7.06 8.51 7.46
CA ASN A 7 -7.87 8.62 6.25
C ASN A 7 -7.31 9.69 5.27
N ALA A 8 -6.21 10.35 5.63
CA ALA A 8 -5.47 11.22 4.73
C ALA A 8 -4.47 10.43 3.90
N CYS A 9 -4.24 10.84 2.65
CA CYS A 9 -3.23 10.26 1.77
C CYS A 9 -2.45 11.37 1.07
N ASN A 10 -1.15 11.13 0.85
CA ASN A 10 -0.31 11.98 0.02
C ASN A 10 -0.45 11.68 -1.48
N HIS A 11 -1.16 10.63 -1.85
CA HIS A 11 -1.54 10.28 -3.22
C HIS A 11 -3.03 10.52 -3.47
N ALA A 12 -3.44 10.48 -4.76
CA ALA A 12 -4.81 10.59 -5.22
C ALA A 12 -5.03 9.63 -6.43
N CYS A 13 -4.77 8.35 -6.21
CA CYS A 13 -4.81 7.33 -7.25
C CYS A 13 -6.16 7.28 -7.96
N ASN A 14 -6.14 7.09 -9.29
CA ASN A 14 -7.33 7.10 -10.14
C ASN A 14 -8.37 6.04 -9.75
N PHE A 15 -7.90 4.88 -9.28
CA PHE A 15 -8.71 3.69 -8.92
C PHE A 15 -9.01 3.60 -7.41
N CYS A 16 -8.54 4.56 -6.60
CA CYS A 16 -8.69 4.47 -5.15
C CYS A 16 -10.11 4.78 -4.70
N LEU A 17 -10.76 3.83 -4.05
CA LEU A 17 -12.10 4.00 -3.50
C LEU A 17 -12.17 5.18 -2.51
N SER A 18 -11.17 5.31 -1.65
CA SER A 18 -11.10 6.41 -0.68
C SER A 18 -10.93 7.76 -1.37
N SER A 19 -10.10 7.83 -2.42
CA SER A 19 -10.01 9.04 -3.25
C SER A 19 -11.34 9.33 -3.93
N TYR A 20 -12.02 8.31 -4.46
CA TYR A 20 -13.34 8.46 -5.05
C TYR A 20 -14.36 8.98 -4.04
N ILE A 21 -14.41 8.45 -2.85
CA ILE A 21 -15.28 8.90 -1.76
C ILE A 21 -14.92 10.34 -1.31
N HIS A 22 -13.63 10.66 -1.25
CA HIS A 22 -13.16 12.00 -0.85
C HIS A 22 -13.34 13.08 -1.93
N PHE A 23 -13.32 12.69 -3.21
CA PHE A 23 -13.41 13.62 -4.35
C PHE A 23 -14.75 13.55 -5.09
N ALA A 24 -15.45 12.39 -5.07
CA ALA A 24 -16.80 12.31 -5.58
C ALA A 24 -17.70 13.08 -4.62
N LYS A 25 -18.14 14.18 -5.09
CA LYS A 25 -19.29 15.00 -4.74
C LYS A 25 -20.33 14.31 -3.83
N PHE A 26 -19.99 13.89 -2.64
CA PHE A 26 -20.95 13.88 -1.56
C PHE A 26 -21.22 15.36 -1.20
N LYS A 27 -21.86 16.06 -2.14
CA LYS A 27 -22.44 17.37 -1.89
C LYS A 27 -23.39 17.19 -0.73
N GLY A 28 -22.98 17.62 0.45
CA GLY A 28 -23.83 17.72 1.61
C GLY A 28 -23.42 16.99 2.88
N THR A 29 -22.30 16.26 2.89
CA THR A 29 -21.75 15.71 4.14
C THR A 29 -20.40 16.34 4.44
N GLU A 30 -20.37 17.32 5.31
CA GLU A 30 -19.16 17.99 5.83
C GLU A 30 -18.25 17.08 6.68
N THR A 31 -18.42 15.75 6.62
CA THR A 31 -17.90 14.83 7.63
C THR A 31 -16.67 14.03 7.23
N PHE A 32 -16.14 14.13 6.00
CA PHE A 32 -14.87 13.52 5.66
C PHE A 32 -13.71 14.50 5.79
N SER A 33 -13.38 14.85 7.03
CA SER A 33 -12.11 15.53 7.31
C SER A 33 -10.97 14.55 7.08
N ARG A 34 -9.86 15.02 6.49
CA ARG A 34 -8.60 14.27 6.46
C ARG A 34 -8.08 14.15 7.89
N ALA A 35 -8.48 13.10 8.58
CA ALA A 35 -8.16 12.90 9.97
C ALA A 35 -7.02 11.87 10.13
N LEU A 36 -6.24 12.07 11.16
CA LEU A 36 -5.27 11.12 11.68
C LEU A 36 -5.74 10.72 13.08
N MET A 37 -5.64 9.46 13.44
CA MET A 37 -5.86 9.06 14.83
C MET A 37 -4.88 9.81 15.72
N SER A 38 -5.36 10.36 16.83
CA SER A 38 -4.48 10.93 17.84
C SER A 38 -3.62 9.83 18.47
N ARG A 39 -2.50 10.22 19.08
CA ARG A 39 -1.64 9.27 19.80
C ARG A 39 -2.42 8.48 20.83
N ASP A 40 -3.23 9.16 21.63
CA ASP A 40 -3.96 8.53 22.74
C ASP A 40 -4.98 7.50 22.23
N VAL A 41 -5.68 7.79 21.14
CA VAL A 41 -6.62 6.84 20.51
C VAL A 41 -5.86 5.63 19.95
N LEU A 42 -4.78 5.87 19.21
CA LEU A 42 -4.03 4.79 18.57
C LEU A 42 -3.36 3.88 19.61
N MET A 43 -2.75 4.46 20.64
CA MET A 43 -2.12 3.67 21.70
C MET A 43 -3.14 2.96 22.59
N GLY A 44 -4.28 3.60 22.89
CA GLY A 44 -5.38 2.95 23.61
C GLY A 44 -5.91 1.73 22.86
N LEU A 45 -6.08 1.81 21.52
CA LEU A 45 -6.42 0.64 20.70
C LEU A 45 -5.36 -0.48 20.79
N CYS A 46 -4.08 -0.13 20.78
CA CYS A 46 -3.01 -1.13 20.91
C CYS A 46 -3.06 -1.84 22.29
N GLU A 47 -3.34 -1.10 23.36
CA GLU A 47 -3.54 -1.65 24.71
C GLU A 47 -4.75 -2.58 24.75
N ASP A 48 -5.86 -2.18 24.14
CA ASP A 48 -7.07 -3.01 24.03
C ASP A 48 -6.78 -4.29 23.23
N PHE A 49 -6.01 -4.24 22.14
CA PHE A 49 -5.62 -5.44 21.39
C PHE A 49 -4.85 -6.44 22.24
N VAL A 50 -3.91 -5.97 23.05
CA VAL A 50 -3.17 -6.83 23.99
C VAL A 50 -4.10 -7.44 25.01
N ASN A 51 -4.95 -6.63 25.65
CA ASN A 51 -5.88 -7.08 26.70
C ASN A 51 -6.92 -8.07 26.17
N MET A 52 -7.37 -7.92 24.92
CA MET A 52 -8.34 -8.81 24.25
C MET A 52 -7.70 -10.06 23.63
N GLY A 53 -6.37 -10.19 23.65
CA GLY A 53 -5.66 -11.31 23.05
C GLY A 53 -5.72 -11.31 21.52
N VAL A 54 -5.73 -10.13 20.89
CA VAL A 54 -5.66 -10.01 19.42
C VAL A 54 -4.35 -10.59 18.91
N ARG A 55 -4.43 -11.55 17.99
CA ARG A 55 -3.27 -12.26 17.47
C ARG A 55 -2.60 -11.57 16.29
N ALA A 56 -3.37 -10.80 15.51
CA ALA A 56 -2.84 -10.14 14.33
C ALA A 56 -3.56 -8.81 14.04
N VAL A 57 -2.77 -7.83 13.58
CA VAL A 57 -3.25 -6.50 13.14
C VAL A 57 -2.73 -6.24 11.73
N ASN A 58 -3.59 -5.70 10.88
CA ASN A 58 -3.25 -5.20 9.57
C ASN A 58 -3.38 -3.67 9.54
N TRP A 59 -2.25 -3.00 9.37
CA TRP A 59 -2.20 -1.55 9.22
C TRP A 59 -2.51 -1.20 7.77
N THR A 60 -3.64 -0.58 7.54
CA THR A 60 -4.13 -0.22 6.21
C THR A 60 -4.74 1.18 6.26
N GLY A 61 -5.69 1.48 5.42
CA GLY A 61 -6.46 2.68 5.60
C GLY A 61 -7.26 3.15 4.41
N GLY A 62 -8.21 4.01 4.74
CA GLY A 62 -8.83 4.91 3.80
C GLY A 62 -7.84 5.95 3.26
N GLY A 63 -6.64 6.04 3.84
CA GLY A 63 -5.52 6.87 3.42
C GLY A 63 -4.18 6.12 3.45
N GLU A 64 -3.10 6.88 3.66
CA GLU A 64 -1.75 6.32 3.83
C GLU A 64 -1.45 6.19 5.34
N PRO A 65 -1.25 4.96 5.86
CA PRO A 65 -1.04 4.74 7.28
C PRO A 65 0.21 5.45 7.82
N THR A 66 1.28 5.53 7.03
CA THR A 66 2.54 6.17 7.42
C THR A 66 2.48 7.70 7.48
N LEU A 67 1.35 8.33 7.13
CA LEU A 67 1.10 9.74 7.45
C LEU A 67 0.89 9.96 8.95
N ASN A 68 0.44 8.93 9.68
CA ASN A 68 0.32 9.03 11.12
C ASN A 68 1.70 8.86 11.77
N ARG A 69 2.22 9.95 12.33
CA ARG A 69 3.55 9.97 12.98
C ARG A 69 3.66 9.04 14.18
N HIS A 70 2.54 8.62 14.75
CA HIS A 70 2.50 7.74 15.92
C HIS A 70 2.43 6.25 15.56
N LEU A 71 2.37 5.93 14.25
CA LEU A 71 2.28 4.55 13.79
C LEU A 71 3.52 3.72 14.17
N LYS A 72 4.71 4.33 14.11
CA LYS A 72 5.96 3.67 14.53
C LYS A 72 5.85 3.16 15.96
N GLU A 73 5.44 4.02 16.90
CA GLU A 73 5.25 3.67 18.31
C GLU A 73 4.21 2.55 18.50
N ALA A 74 3.11 2.60 17.74
CA ALA A 74 2.07 1.57 17.78
C ALA A 74 2.58 0.20 17.29
N ILE A 75 3.37 0.17 16.21
CA ILE A 75 4.00 -1.04 15.69
C ILE A 75 4.96 -1.63 16.73
N GLU A 76 5.82 -0.82 17.31
CA GLU A 76 6.76 -1.25 18.35
C GLU A 76 6.04 -1.80 19.58
N TYR A 77 4.98 -1.15 20.02
CA TYR A 77 4.17 -1.61 21.15
C TYR A 77 3.52 -2.96 20.85
N CYS A 78 2.81 -3.10 19.75
CA CYS A 78 2.15 -4.34 19.36
C CYS A 78 3.17 -5.49 19.16
N GLY A 79 4.31 -5.20 18.53
CA GLY A 79 5.35 -6.19 18.29
C GLY A 79 5.98 -6.72 19.57
N LYS A 80 6.26 -5.85 20.54
CA LYS A 80 6.76 -6.23 21.87
C LYS A 80 5.79 -7.13 22.65
N HIS A 81 4.50 -7.06 22.33
CA HIS A 81 3.46 -7.91 22.94
C HIS A 81 3.10 -9.14 22.07
N GLY A 82 3.89 -9.42 21.02
CA GLY A 82 3.75 -10.64 20.22
C GLY A 82 2.61 -10.63 19.21
N ILE A 83 2.02 -9.47 18.93
CA ILE A 83 0.97 -9.33 17.91
C ILE A 83 1.64 -9.37 16.53
N LYS A 84 1.19 -10.28 15.65
CA LYS A 84 1.63 -10.35 14.26
C LYS A 84 1.08 -9.17 13.48
N MET A 85 1.89 -8.57 12.61
CA MET A 85 1.45 -7.36 11.89
C MET A 85 1.76 -7.41 10.41
N GLY A 86 0.79 -6.92 9.62
CA GLY A 86 0.94 -6.64 8.21
C GLY A 86 0.71 -5.16 7.91
N MET A 87 1.22 -4.68 6.77
CA MET A 87 0.98 -3.30 6.35
C MET A 87 0.77 -3.19 4.84
N PHE A 88 -0.23 -2.37 4.46
CA PHE A 88 -0.38 -1.84 3.11
C PHE A 88 -0.01 -0.36 3.11
N THR A 89 0.89 0.04 2.24
CA THR A 89 1.41 1.42 2.20
C THR A 89 1.85 1.80 0.79
N ASN A 90 1.96 3.08 0.50
CA ASN A 90 2.61 3.56 -0.71
C ASN A 90 4.15 3.64 -0.59
N GLY A 91 4.71 3.41 0.58
CA GLY A 91 6.13 3.31 0.84
C GLY A 91 6.93 4.62 0.79
N THR A 92 6.28 5.77 0.56
CA THR A 92 7.00 7.03 0.31
C THR A 92 7.48 7.78 1.55
N LEU A 93 7.10 7.31 2.75
CA LEU A 93 7.36 8.04 4.00
C LEU A 93 8.18 7.27 5.04
N PHE A 94 8.77 6.12 4.68
CA PHE A 94 9.57 5.33 5.62
C PHE A 94 10.80 6.09 6.12
N ASP A 95 11.47 6.81 5.23
CA ASP A 95 12.62 7.66 5.53
C ASP A 95 12.27 8.79 6.49
N LYS A 96 11.11 9.39 6.32
CA LYS A 96 10.65 10.52 7.13
C LYS A 96 10.55 10.19 8.62
N TRP A 97 10.18 8.96 8.96
CA TRP A 97 9.97 8.51 10.33
C TRP A 97 11.02 7.49 10.78
N ASP A 98 12.02 7.25 9.95
CA ASP A 98 13.06 6.23 10.18
C ASP A 98 12.45 4.88 10.63
N MET A 99 11.61 4.32 9.75
CA MET A 99 10.80 3.13 10.08
C MET A 99 11.49 1.80 9.79
N PHE A 100 12.62 1.78 9.10
CA PHE A 100 13.19 0.56 8.52
C PHE A 100 13.45 -0.54 9.55
N GLU A 101 14.17 -0.23 10.61
CA GLU A 101 14.45 -1.18 11.71
C GLU A 101 13.15 -1.65 12.38
N THR A 102 12.24 -0.72 12.70
CA THR A 102 10.96 -1.03 13.33
C THR A 102 10.12 -1.99 12.47
N LEU A 103 10.10 -1.77 11.15
CA LEU A 103 9.38 -2.65 10.24
C LEU A 103 9.99 -4.06 10.23
N VAL A 104 11.31 -4.17 10.10
CA VAL A 104 11.99 -5.46 10.06
C VAL A 104 11.91 -6.22 11.39
N GLU A 105 11.95 -5.51 12.51
CA GLU A 105 11.89 -6.14 13.83
C GLU A 105 10.50 -6.64 14.24
N HIS A 106 9.45 -5.94 13.81
CA HIS A 106 8.12 -6.14 14.38
C HIS A 106 7.04 -6.57 13.39
N MET A 107 7.24 -6.38 12.06
CA MET A 107 6.24 -6.80 11.09
C MET A 107 6.39 -8.28 10.72
N THR A 108 5.34 -8.85 10.16
CA THR A 108 5.36 -10.15 9.48
C THR A 108 5.53 -9.94 7.98
N TRP A 109 4.85 -8.94 7.44
CA TRP A 109 4.97 -8.56 6.04
C TRP A 109 4.66 -7.08 5.82
N VAL A 110 5.24 -6.53 4.76
CA VAL A 110 4.95 -5.18 4.26
C VAL A 110 4.68 -5.28 2.77
N ARG A 111 3.55 -4.74 2.29
CA ARG A 111 3.24 -4.66 0.86
C ARG A 111 3.19 -3.21 0.41
N ILE A 112 4.09 -2.87 -0.50
CA ILE A 112 4.14 -1.55 -1.11
C ILE A 112 3.26 -1.54 -2.34
N SER A 113 2.28 -0.65 -2.36
CA SER A 113 1.35 -0.45 -3.48
C SER A 113 1.98 0.47 -4.51
N ILE A 114 2.20 0.00 -5.76
CA ILE A 114 3.00 0.71 -6.77
C ILE A 114 2.22 0.96 -8.06
N ASP A 115 1.60 -0.08 -8.66
CA ASP A 115 0.71 -0.05 -9.82
C ASP A 115 1.34 0.47 -11.12
N SER A 116 2.66 0.45 -11.21
CA SER A 116 3.41 0.91 -12.38
C SER A 116 4.83 0.34 -12.42
N GLY A 117 5.36 0.16 -13.61
CA GLY A 117 6.76 -0.20 -13.85
C GLY A 117 7.64 0.98 -14.25
N THR A 118 7.08 2.18 -14.46
CA THR A 118 7.82 3.38 -14.87
C THR A 118 7.46 4.59 -14.02
N LYS A 119 8.38 5.56 -13.94
CA LYS A 119 8.19 6.81 -13.21
C LYS A 119 7.04 7.64 -13.79
N GLU A 120 6.95 7.67 -15.10
CA GLU A 120 5.95 8.44 -15.85
C GLU A 120 4.54 7.91 -15.53
N SER A 121 4.31 6.63 -15.71
CA SER A 121 3.01 6.02 -15.45
C SER A 121 2.66 6.02 -13.96
N TYR A 122 3.65 5.86 -13.06
CA TYR A 122 3.44 6.01 -11.63
C TYR A 122 2.86 7.39 -11.27
N ASN A 123 3.43 8.46 -11.82
CA ASN A 123 2.96 9.81 -11.54
C ASN A 123 1.53 10.05 -12.06
N ASP A 124 1.20 9.50 -13.23
CA ASP A 124 -0.13 9.63 -13.84
C ASP A 124 -1.20 8.82 -13.10
N ILE A 125 -0.85 7.61 -12.67
CA ILE A 125 -1.79 6.69 -11.97
C ILE A 125 -1.97 7.13 -10.51
N ARG A 126 -0.88 7.36 -9.80
CA ARG A 126 -0.87 7.66 -8.37
C ARG A 126 -1.20 9.11 -8.06
N LYS A 127 -1.06 10.03 -9.03
CA LYS A 127 -1.24 11.48 -8.85
C LYS A 127 -0.56 11.95 -7.56
N ALA A 128 0.68 11.53 -7.42
CA ALA A 128 1.50 11.88 -6.29
C ALA A 128 1.61 13.41 -6.17
N ARG A 129 1.38 13.93 -5.00
CA ARG A 129 1.44 15.38 -4.76
C ARG A 129 2.87 15.91 -4.76
N GLY A 130 3.87 15.01 -4.61
CA GLY A 130 5.30 15.29 -4.70
C GLY A 130 5.89 14.73 -5.99
N ARG A 131 6.61 15.56 -6.77
CA ARG A 131 7.25 15.14 -8.04
C ARG A 131 8.35 14.07 -7.87
N GLN A 132 8.74 13.76 -6.64
CA GLN A 132 9.81 12.81 -6.31
C GLN A 132 9.30 11.54 -5.64
N ASP A 133 7.99 11.30 -5.61
CA ASP A 133 7.42 10.18 -4.85
C ASP A 133 7.81 8.81 -5.42
N TRP A 134 8.02 8.70 -6.76
CA TRP A 134 8.61 7.50 -7.36
C TRP A 134 10.02 7.24 -6.83
N ASP A 135 10.89 8.24 -6.88
CA ASP A 135 12.29 8.08 -6.46
C ASP A 135 12.38 7.75 -4.96
N LYS A 136 11.51 8.37 -4.15
CA LYS A 136 11.41 8.06 -2.71
C LYS A 136 10.92 6.64 -2.46
N MET A 137 9.87 6.21 -3.16
CA MET A 137 9.34 4.87 -3.04
C MET A 137 10.40 3.83 -3.40
N VAL A 138 11.09 4.00 -4.53
CA VAL A 138 12.16 3.10 -4.98
C VAL A 138 13.32 3.08 -3.96
N SER A 139 13.78 4.25 -3.51
CA SER A 139 14.84 4.36 -2.50
C SER A 139 14.44 3.69 -1.18
N ASN A 140 13.21 3.92 -0.72
CA ASN A 140 12.69 3.34 0.51
C ASN A 140 12.51 1.82 0.42
N LEU A 141 12.03 1.30 -0.73
CA LEU A 141 11.93 -0.13 -0.98
C LEU A 141 13.33 -0.77 -0.94
N SER A 142 14.29 -0.21 -1.67
CA SER A 142 15.67 -0.73 -1.71
C SER A 142 16.28 -0.76 -0.30
N ARG A 143 16.14 0.34 0.46
CA ARG A 143 16.63 0.40 1.85
C ARG A 143 15.93 -0.60 2.77
N LEU A 144 14.63 -0.81 2.61
CA LEU A 144 13.90 -1.79 3.40
C LEU A 144 14.37 -3.23 3.10
N ILE A 145 14.60 -3.55 1.82
CA ILE A 145 15.16 -4.84 1.39
C ILE A 145 16.56 -5.03 2.01
N ASP A 146 17.44 -4.03 1.92
CA ASP A 146 18.79 -4.12 2.46
C ASP A 146 18.78 -4.29 3.98
N THR A 147 17.93 -3.53 4.68
CA THR A 147 17.75 -3.69 6.14
C THR A 147 17.25 -5.10 6.48
N ASN A 148 16.27 -5.61 5.74
CA ASN A 148 15.74 -6.95 5.95
C ASN A 148 16.82 -8.05 5.75
N LYS A 149 17.66 -7.92 4.72
CA LYS A 149 18.80 -8.82 4.49
C LYS A 149 19.80 -8.80 5.65
N GLN A 150 20.12 -7.62 6.16
CA GLN A 150 21.03 -7.47 7.31
C GLN A 150 20.50 -8.16 8.57
N HIS A 151 19.19 -8.26 8.70
CA HIS A 151 18.48 -8.95 9.79
C HIS A 151 18.12 -10.42 9.50
N GLY A 152 18.58 -10.99 8.38
CA GLY A 152 18.35 -12.39 8.02
C GLY A 152 16.97 -12.66 7.41
N ASN A 153 16.41 -11.69 6.66
CA ASN A 153 15.13 -11.80 5.94
C ASN A 153 13.96 -12.18 6.86
N LYS A 154 13.73 -11.36 7.88
CA LYS A 154 12.70 -11.60 8.90
C LYS A 154 11.28 -11.39 8.44
N ILE A 155 11.07 -10.53 7.42
CA ILE A 155 9.75 -10.15 6.94
C ILE A 155 9.59 -10.42 5.45
N ASP A 156 8.35 -10.68 5.03
CA ASP A 156 8.01 -10.74 3.62
C ASP A 156 7.75 -9.32 3.08
N ILE A 157 8.56 -8.90 2.11
CA ILE A 157 8.38 -7.62 1.41
C ILE A 157 7.73 -7.93 0.07
N GLY A 158 6.50 -7.45 -0.13
CA GLY A 158 5.78 -7.62 -1.38
C GLY A 158 5.53 -6.29 -2.10
N VAL A 159 5.27 -6.37 -3.39
CA VAL A 159 4.82 -5.24 -4.20
C VAL A 159 3.45 -5.54 -4.80
N GLY A 160 2.58 -4.53 -4.80
CA GLY A 160 1.18 -4.68 -5.22
C GLY A 160 0.86 -3.87 -6.46
N TYR A 161 0.02 -4.45 -7.30
CA TYR A 161 -0.45 -3.89 -8.55
C TYR A 161 -1.96 -4.03 -8.69
N VAL A 162 -2.67 -2.93 -8.92
CA VAL A 162 -4.12 -2.95 -9.20
C VAL A 162 -4.32 -2.88 -10.71
N ILE A 163 -4.98 -3.90 -11.26
CA ILE A 163 -5.33 -3.98 -12.68
C ILE A 163 -6.65 -3.25 -12.91
N SER A 164 -6.61 -2.23 -13.77
CA SER A 164 -7.75 -1.44 -14.21
C SER A 164 -7.60 -1.08 -15.69
N PRO A 165 -8.62 -0.52 -16.33
CA PRO A 165 -8.49 0.02 -17.69
C PRO A 165 -7.38 1.07 -17.83
N ASP A 166 -7.04 1.78 -16.76
CA ASP A 166 -5.98 2.80 -16.77
C ASP A 166 -4.58 2.22 -16.56
N THR A 167 -4.47 1.05 -15.93
CA THR A 167 -3.18 0.49 -15.50
C THR A 167 -2.73 -0.73 -16.29
N TYR A 168 -3.63 -1.55 -16.85
CA TYR A 168 -3.32 -2.88 -17.39
C TYR A 168 -2.11 -2.93 -18.34
N LYS A 169 -1.84 -1.85 -19.07
CA LYS A 169 -0.72 -1.77 -20.04
C LYS A 169 0.66 -1.80 -19.38
N GLU A 170 0.74 -1.51 -18.08
CA GLU A 170 1.97 -1.50 -17.32
C GLU A 170 2.30 -2.84 -16.62
N ILE A 171 1.48 -3.88 -16.80
CA ILE A 171 1.65 -5.19 -16.16
C ILE A 171 3.06 -5.76 -16.40
N VAL A 172 3.48 -5.81 -17.66
CA VAL A 172 4.79 -6.36 -18.05
C VAL A 172 5.94 -5.44 -17.62
N ASN A 173 5.76 -4.12 -17.75
CA ASN A 173 6.75 -3.14 -17.27
C ASN A 173 6.98 -3.26 -15.76
N PHE A 174 5.90 -3.50 -14.99
CA PHE A 174 5.98 -3.71 -13.55
C PHE A 174 6.77 -4.99 -13.23
N ALA A 175 6.49 -6.12 -13.88
CA ALA A 175 7.24 -7.36 -13.68
C ALA A 175 8.74 -7.16 -14.01
N ASN A 176 9.04 -6.57 -15.18
CA ASN A 176 10.40 -6.28 -15.60
C ASN A 176 11.16 -5.36 -14.64
N PHE A 177 10.48 -4.37 -14.05
CA PHE A 177 11.12 -3.46 -13.10
C PHE A 177 11.47 -4.18 -11.80
N PHE A 178 10.61 -5.09 -11.32
CA PHE A 178 10.81 -5.74 -10.02
C PHE A 178 11.51 -7.10 -10.05
N LYS A 179 11.77 -7.69 -11.22
CA LYS A 179 12.41 -9.02 -11.33
C LYS A 179 13.77 -9.13 -10.65
N ASP A 180 14.53 -8.02 -10.61
CA ASP A 180 15.85 -7.98 -9.99
C ASP A 180 15.83 -7.49 -8.53
N TYR A 181 14.65 -7.16 -8.00
CA TYR A 181 14.46 -6.82 -6.60
C TYR A 181 14.23 -8.07 -5.77
N ASP A 182 14.85 -8.14 -4.60
CA ASP A 182 14.63 -9.23 -3.65
C ASP A 182 13.31 -9.01 -2.87
N VAL A 183 12.21 -9.12 -3.59
CA VAL A 183 10.86 -9.07 -3.03
C VAL A 183 10.29 -10.48 -2.96
N ALA A 184 9.52 -10.76 -1.91
CA ALA A 184 8.91 -12.08 -1.70
C ALA A 184 7.84 -12.41 -2.76
N TYR A 185 7.14 -11.40 -3.26
CA TYR A 185 6.11 -11.57 -4.30
C TYR A 185 5.73 -10.25 -4.98
N CYS A 186 5.27 -10.39 -6.23
CA CYS A 186 4.49 -9.38 -6.96
C CYS A 186 3.02 -9.81 -6.97
N GLN A 187 2.12 -8.99 -6.43
CA GLN A 187 0.69 -9.32 -6.41
C GLN A 187 -0.10 -8.45 -7.36
N TYR A 188 -0.69 -9.07 -8.38
CA TYR A 188 -1.66 -8.45 -9.27
C TYR A 188 -3.08 -8.73 -8.77
N LYS A 189 -3.93 -7.72 -8.74
CA LYS A 189 -5.34 -7.86 -8.33
C LYS A 189 -6.24 -6.92 -9.13
N PRO A 190 -7.48 -7.33 -9.44
CA PRO A 190 -8.43 -6.45 -10.12
C PRO A 190 -8.81 -5.26 -9.24
N GLU A 191 -9.09 -4.13 -9.87
CA GLU A 191 -9.74 -2.98 -9.21
C GLU A 191 -11.11 -3.40 -8.68
N ILE A 192 -11.44 -3.03 -7.45
CA ILE A 192 -12.70 -3.40 -6.80
C ILE A 192 -13.78 -2.34 -7.05
N VAL A 193 -13.39 -1.12 -7.39
CA VAL A 193 -14.31 0.02 -7.56
C VAL A 193 -15.19 -0.20 -8.78
N ILE A 194 -16.49 -0.28 -8.56
CA ILE A 194 -17.49 -0.26 -9.62
C ILE A 194 -17.62 1.18 -10.09
N ARG A 195 -16.95 1.52 -11.20
CA ARG A 195 -17.25 2.77 -11.89
C ARG A 195 -18.62 2.62 -12.52
N GLU A 196 -19.51 3.58 -12.31
CA GLU A 196 -20.91 3.55 -12.83
C GLU A 196 -21.01 3.50 -14.36
N VAL A 197 -19.92 3.66 -15.08
CA VAL A 197 -19.90 3.74 -16.52
C VAL A 197 -19.27 2.48 -17.11
N GLY A 198 -20.11 1.62 -17.61
CA GLY A 198 -19.79 0.66 -18.67
C GLY A 198 -19.02 -0.60 -18.28
N GLY A 199 -18.73 -0.84 -17.02
CA GLY A 199 -18.34 -2.18 -16.55
C GLY A 199 -17.17 -2.88 -17.26
N GLU A 200 -16.28 -2.16 -17.97
CA GLU A 200 -15.14 -2.78 -18.69
C GLU A 200 -14.29 -3.71 -17.80
N GLN A 201 -14.27 -3.47 -16.51
CA GLN A 201 -13.57 -4.32 -15.54
C GLN A 201 -14.18 -5.71 -15.36
N ARG A 202 -15.48 -5.86 -15.60
CA ARG A 202 -16.19 -7.13 -15.54
C ARG A 202 -16.39 -7.73 -16.92
N ASP A 203 -15.96 -7.03 -17.96
CA ASP A 203 -16.04 -7.52 -19.31
C ASP A 203 -15.04 -8.67 -19.50
N LEU A 204 -15.58 -9.87 -19.72
CA LEU A 204 -14.79 -11.05 -19.99
C LEU A 204 -13.84 -10.83 -21.17
N GLU A 205 -14.25 -10.05 -22.15
CA GLU A 205 -13.44 -9.70 -23.32
C GLU A 205 -12.22 -8.86 -22.94
N PHE A 206 -12.38 -7.85 -22.07
CA PHE A 206 -11.25 -7.06 -21.56
C PHE A 206 -10.21 -7.98 -20.88
N TRP A 207 -10.66 -8.87 -20.01
CA TRP A 207 -9.75 -9.78 -19.31
C TRP A 207 -9.08 -10.77 -20.26
N THR A 208 -9.85 -11.43 -21.12
CA THR A 208 -9.32 -12.49 -21.99
C THR A 208 -8.44 -11.96 -23.12
N GLN A 209 -8.76 -10.79 -23.68
CA GLN A 209 -8.04 -10.27 -24.85
C GLN A 209 -6.93 -9.26 -24.50
N LYS A 210 -7.07 -8.52 -23.39
CA LYS A 210 -6.11 -7.46 -23.03
C LYS A 210 -5.28 -7.77 -21.81
N VAL A 211 -5.86 -8.35 -20.76
CA VAL A 211 -5.18 -8.53 -19.47
C VAL A 211 -4.44 -9.86 -19.38
N ASN A 212 -5.13 -10.97 -19.66
CA ASN A 212 -4.55 -12.31 -19.51
C ASN A 212 -3.25 -12.51 -20.31
N PRO A 213 -3.15 -12.08 -21.60
CA PRO A 213 -1.89 -12.21 -22.32
C PRO A 213 -0.71 -11.48 -21.66
N LEU A 214 -0.98 -10.32 -21.05
CA LEU A 214 0.06 -9.55 -20.35
C LEU A 214 0.44 -10.19 -19.00
N LEU A 215 -0.51 -10.84 -18.31
CA LEU A 215 -0.22 -11.59 -17.10
C LEU A 215 0.60 -12.85 -17.40
N GLU A 216 0.27 -13.57 -18.48
CA GLU A 216 1.05 -14.72 -18.95
C GLU A 216 2.49 -14.30 -19.29
N GLU A 217 2.67 -13.19 -20.03
CA GLU A 217 4.00 -12.64 -20.30
C GLU A 217 4.75 -12.22 -19.01
N ALA A 218 4.03 -11.61 -18.06
CA ALA A 218 4.63 -11.19 -16.79
C ALA A 218 5.01 -12.37 -15.88
N GLU A 219 4.35 -13.53 -16.00
CA GLU A 219 4.66 -14.75 -15.25
C GLU A 219 5.96 -15.42 -15.74
N GLU A 220 6.35 -15.19 -17.00
CA GLU A 220 7.59 -15.73 -17.57
C GLU A 220 8.85 -14.92 -17.18
N ILE A 221 8.69 -13.74 -16.58
CA ILE A 221 9.77 -12.80 -16.22
C ILE A 221 10.33 -13.14 -14.83
#